data_151779559e0cec9e1548edb4888a5530
#
_entry.id   151779559e0cec9e1548edb4888a5530
#
_cell.length_a   1.000
_cell.length_b   1.000
_cell.length_c   1.000
_cell.angle_alpha   90.00
_cell.angle_beta   90.00
_cell.angle_gamma   90.00
#
_symmetry.space_group_name_H-M   'P 1'
#
loop_
_entity.id
_entity.type
_entity.pdbx_description
1 polymer ?
#
loop_
_entity_poly.entity_id
_entity_poly.type
_entity_poly.pdbx_seq_one_letter_code
_entity_poly.pdbx_strand_id
1 'polypeptide(L)'
;MKETLTPTKMALIGMICCLLFVSALFAGCTQSTTTSLATATPTAAPVTPAPTPVVVATTAAPTTVATTATPKPSFTPSENNIVVYTAASLTGASNTIGSSFNKAYPSTTVSFDLDGTQALKTQIENGAYADNFISASNSYTNTLNNEGYFVAGSVQPLATNYIIVILPPANTANIQSLADLAKPGVKIAMEQKAVPAGTASLAVIANLANDTLSQSWANATMSNVVTYETSEPAVAAKVALGEVDAGFVYQSTATAAPSGTYTTLTIPQKDNYLQTYTIAVLKGSKNQAAAAEFEQFMLSSAGQQILAQYGFSAP
;
A
#
# COMPACT_ATOMS: atom_id res chain seq x y z
N MET A 1 -51.29 -3.54 -30.95
CA MET A 1 -51.77 -4.42 -29.87
C MET A 1 -50.55 -4.67 -28.95
N LYS A 2 -50.59 -4.03 -27.80
CA LYS A 2 -49.53 -4.15 -26.76
C LYS A 2 -50.00 -5.24 -25.83
N GLU A 3 -49.25 -6.29 -25.61
CA GLU A 3 -49.43 -7.20 -24.51
C GLU A 3 -48.39 -6.94 -23.44
N THR A 4 -48.85 -6.50 -22.30
CA THR A 4 -48.08 -6.31 -21.06
C THR A 4 -48.05 -7.64 -20.31
N LEU A 5 -46.87 -8.21 -20.07
CA LEU A 5 -46.67 -9.35 -19.19
C LEU A 5 -46.50 -8.87 -17.74
N THR A 6 -47.38 -9.36 -16.88
CA THR A 6 -47.39 -9.13 -15.43
C THR A 6 -46.36 -10.00 -14.68
N PRO A 7 -45.86 -9.54 -13.52
CA PRO A 7 -44.75 -10.15 -12.78
C PRO A 7 -45.23 -11.23 -11.77
N THR A 8 -45.71 -12.38 -12.22
CA THR A 8 -46.17 -13.44 -11.30
C THR A 8 -45.69 -14.85 -11.65
N LYS A 9 -44.61 -14.99 -12.44
CA LYS A 9 -44.07 -16.31 -12.81
C LYS A 9 -42.58 -16.51 -12.59
N MET A 10 -42.01 -15.90 -11.54
CA MET A 10 -40.61 -16.14 -11.17
C MET A 10 -40.44 -16.52 -9.70
N ALA A 11 -41.22 -17.44 -9.25
CA ALA A 11 -41.11 -18.04 -7.93
C ALA A 11 -41.54 -19.50 -7.96
N LEU A 12 -40.77 -20.35 -8.60
CA LEU A 12 -40.86 -21.81 -8.38
C LEU A 12 -39.74 -22.59 -9.13
N ILE A 13 -38.48 -22.34 -8.91
CA ILE A 13 -37.37 -23.29 -9.16
C ILE A 13 -36.24 -22.92 -8.22
N GLY A 14 -36.19 -23.54 -7.05
CA GLY A 14 -35.11 -23.26 -6.08
C GLY A 14 -35.25 -24.02 -4.77
N MET A 15 -35.87 -25.22 -4.81
CA MET A 15 -35.97 -26.01 -3.59
C MET A 15 -36.13 -27.47 -3.94
N ILE A 16 -35.04 -28.18 -4.16
CA ILE A 16 -34.87 -29.65 -4.07
C ILE A 16 -33.39 -29.92 -4.39
N CYS A 17 -32.58 -30.02 -3.38
CA CYS A 17 -31.40 -30.90 -3.27
C CYS A 17 -30.72 -30.69 -1.91
N CYS A 18 -31.42 -31.04 -0.87
CA CYS A 18 -30.84 -31.42 0.42
C CYS A 18 -31.45 -32.79 0.75
N LEU A 19 -30.58 -33.75 0.92
CA LEU A 19 -30.74 -34.97 1.72
C LEU A 19 -30.09 -36.19 1.06
N LEU A 20 -29.39 -36.88 1.92
CA LEU A 20 -28.79 -38.22 1.81
C LEU A 20 -27.31 -38.27 1.44
N PHE A 21 -26.44 -38.37 2.46
CA PHE A 21 -25.73 -39.62 2.70
C PHE A 21 -25.23 -39.72 4.14
N VAL A 22 -25.74 -40.76 4.75
CA VAL A 22 -25.56 -41.25 6.11
C VAL A 22 -24.36 -42.22 6.13
N SER A 23 -23.57 -42.09 7.21
CA SER A 23 -22.85 -43.11 7.99
C SER A 23 -22.21 -44.33 7.31
N ALA A 24 -20.90 -44.51 7.56
CA ALA A 24 -20.34 -45.83 7.84
C ALA A 24 -19.17 -45.72 8.83
N LEU A 25 -19.42 -46.10 10.08
CA LEU A 25 -18.44 -46.56 11.05
C LEU A 25 -17.93 -47.94 10.62
N PHE A 26 -16.61 -48.16 10.72
CA PHE A 26 -16.05 -49.49 10.99
C PHE A 26 -14.87 -49.42 11.94
N ALA A 27 -15.04 -50.09 13.03
CA ALA A 27 -14.04 -50.40 14.08
C ALA A 27 -13.24 -51.67 13.71
N GLY A 28 -12.09 -51.83 14.35
CA GLY A 28 -11.37 -53.06 14.47
C GLY A 28 -9.90 -52.94 14.02
N CYS A 29 -8.90 -53.43 14.65
CA CYS A 29 -8.66 -54.24 15.80
C CYS A 29 -7.16 -54.16 16.13
N THR A 30 -6.85 -54.16 17.37
CA THR A 30 -5.54 -54.41 18.00
C THR A 30 -4.91 -55.73 17.56
N GLN A 31 -3.59 -55.74 17.32
CA GLN A 31 -2.77 -56.95 17.58
C GLN A 31 -1.39 -56.55 18.10
N SER A 32 -1.19 -56.91 19.36
CA SER A 32 0.12 -57.02 20.02
C SER A 32 0.76 -58.35 19.62
N THR A 33 2.03 -58.34 19.27
CA THR A 33 2.87 -59.55 19.28
C THR A 33 4.16 -59.26 20.02
N THR A 34 4.25 -59.85 21.18
CA THR A 34 5.46 -60.15 21.96
C THR A 34 6.16 -61.35 21.37
N THR A 35 7.50 -61.31 21.23
CA THR A 35 8.40 -62.49 21.28
C THR A 35 9.84 -61.94 21.33
N SER A 36 10.50 -62.16 22.30
CA SER A 36 11.37 -63.24 22.80
C SER A 36 12.85 -62.82 22.84
N LEU A 37 13.33 -62.88 24.03
CA LEU A 37 14.70 -62.74 24.54
C LEU A 37 15.64 -63.79 23.93
N ALA A 38 16.79 -63.40 23.40
CA ALA A 38 17.93 -64.27 23.19
C ALA A 38 19.23 -63.65 23.74
N THR A 39 19.72 -64.23 24.79
CA THR A 39 21.00 -63.99 25.45
C THR A 39 22.14 -64.39 24.58
N ALA A 40 23.12 -63.53 24.29
CA ALA A 40 24.43 -63.95 23.76
C ALA A 40 25.57 -63.20 24.47
N THR A 41 26.53 -63.90 24.86
CA THR A 41 27.72 -63.63 25.67
C THR A 41 28.74 -62.70 25.02
N PRO A 42 29.52 -61.89 25.75
CA PRO A 42 30.36 -60.83 25.22
C PRO A 42 31.67 -61.33 24.64
N THR A 43 32.00 -60.94 23.43
CA THR A 43 33.35 -61.05 22.82
C THR A 43 33.99 -59.64 22.86
N ALA A 44 35.28 -59.63 23.31
CA ALA A 44 36.06 -58.41 23.52
C ALA A 44 36.25 -57.58 22.28
N ALA A 45 36.11 -56.27 22.43
CA ALA A 45 36.29 -55.29 21.38
C ALA A 45 37.74 -54.87 21.16
N PRO A 46 38.16 -54.50 19.95
CA PRO A 46 39.40 -53.77 19.72
C PRO A 46 39.20 -52.26 20.01
N VAL A 47 40.26 -51.71 20.62
CA VAL A 47 40.29 -50.27 21.03
C VAL A 47 40.35 -49.38 19.79
N THR A 48 39.32 -48.56 19.59
CA THR A 48 39.30 -47.52 18.57
C THR A 48 39.81 -46.21 19.18
N PRO A 49 40.64 -45.40 18.51
CA PRO A 49 41.15 -44.14 19.05
C PRO A 49 40.03 -43.11 19.21
N ALA A 50 40.16 -42.29 20.23
CA ALA A 50 39.20 -41.22 20.61
C ALA A 50 38.94 -40.23 19.46
N PRO A 51 37.69 -39.80 19.24
CA PRO A 51 37.40 -38.76 18.28
C PRO A 51 37.87 -37.42 18.79
N THR A 52 38.59 -36.68 17.95
CA THR A 52 38.95 -35.28 18.09
C THR A 52 37.69 -34.46 18.29
N PRO A 53 37.66 -33.45 19.19
CA PRO A 53 36.48 -32.62 19.38
C PRO A 53 36.20 -31.83 18.09
N VAL A 54 35.08 -32.12 17.47
CA VAL A 54 34.50 -31.27 16.40
C VAL A 54 34.05 -29.99 17.06
N VAL A 55 34.71 -28.89 16.73
CA VAL A 55 34.24 -27.53 17.06
C VAL A 55 32.96 -27.31 16.22
N VAL A 56 31.82 -27.47 16.88
CA VAL A 56 30.53 -27.04 16.31
C VAL A 56 30.58 -25.52 16.23
N ALA A 57 30.74 -25.02 15.03
CA ALA A 57 30.55 -23.61 14.77
C ALA A 57 29.08 -23.26 15.10
N THR A 58 28.89 -22.63 16.23
CA THR A 58 27.59 -22.07 16.60
C THR A 58 27.28 -20.95 15.59
N THR A 59 26.41 -21.26 14.63
CA THR A 59 25.87 -20.25 13.72
C THR A 59 25.10 -19.23 14.58
N ALA A 60 25.67 -18.04 14.74
CA ALA A 60 24.99 -16.95 15.41
C ALA A 60 23.68 -16.68 14.67
N ALA A 61 22.58 -16.72 15.40
CA ALA A 61 21.29 -16.28 14.89
C ALA A 61 21.42 -14.84 14.35
N PRO A 62 20.75 -14.49 13.24
CA PRO A 62 20.79 -13.13 12.73
C PRO A 62 20.25 -12.20 13.84
N THR A 63 21.12 -11.34 14.34
CA THR A 63 20.73 -10.24 15.22
C THR A 63 19.83 -9.33 14.40
N THR A 64 18.53 -9.36 14.69
CA THR A 64 17.60 -8.34 14.19
C THR A 64 18.09 -7.00 14.75
N VAL A 65 18.75 -6.23 13.91
CA VAL A 65 19.03 -4.82 14.18
C VAL A 65 17.66 -4.16 14.26
N ALA A 66 17.19 -3.87 15.45
CA ALA A 66 16.04 -3.02 15.67
C ALA A 66 16.37 -1.66 15.02
N THR A 67 15.80 -1.40 13.86
CA THR A 67 15.86 -0.08 13.24
C THR A 67 15.15 0.86 14.21
N THR A 68 15.92 1.65 14.92
CA THR A 68 15.40 2.70 15.81
C THR A 68 14.68 3.68 14.88
N ALA A 69 13.35 3.62 14.88
CA ALA A 69 12.54 4.58 14.13
C ALA A 69 12.96 5.99 14.60
N THR A 70 13.39 6.82 13.66
CA THR A 70 13.65 8.23 13.93
C THR A 70 12.37 8.82 14.52
N PRO A 71 12.44 9.54 15.66
CA PRO A 71 11.26 10.12 16.26
C PRO A 71 10.58 11.02 15.21
N LYS A 72 9.31 10.73 14.92
CA LYS A 72 8.52 11.55 13.99
C LYS A 72 8.32 12.93 14.64
N PRO A 73 8.37 14.03 13.87
CA PRO A 73 8.19 15.38 14.40
C PRO A 73 6.81 15.47 15.09
N SER A 74 6.82 15.95 16.32
CA SER A 74 5.60 16.30 17.04
C SER A 74 5.29 17.75 16.75
N PHE A 75 4.15 18.02 16.14
CA PHE A 75 3.69 19.37 15.83
C PHE A 75 2.88 19.93 17.01
N THR A 76 3.09 21.21 17.28
CA THR A 76 2.32 21.96 18.29
C THR A 76 1.59 23.12 17.62
N PRO A 77 0.40 23.52 18.11
CA PRO A 77 -0.28 24.69 17.61
C PRO A 77 0.60 25.95 17.65
N SER A 78 0.57 26.75 16.58
CA SER A 78 1.24 28.05 16.51
C SER A 78 0.36 29.02 15.74
N GLU A 79 0.23 30.25 16.20
CA GLU A 79 -0.69 31.25 15.61
C GLU A 79 -0.39 31.57 14.15
N ASN A 80 0.87 31.42 13.71
CA ASN A 80 1.31 31.76 12.35
C ASN A 80 1.76 30.55 11.53
N ASN A 81 1.42 29.34 11.97
CA ASN A 81 1.79 28.12 11.25
C ASN A 81 0.65 27.12 11.27
N ILE A 82 0.26 26.66 10.09
CA ILE A 82 -0.65 25.53 9.95
C ILE A 82 0.13 24.24 9.71
N VAL A 83 -0.36 23.15 10.28
CA VAL A 83 0.17 21.82 10.13
C VAL A 83 -0.74 21.01 9.21
N VAL A 84 -0.20 20.55 8.10
CA VAL A 84 -0.95 19.77 7.10
C VAL A 84 -0.46 18.34 7.09
N TYR A 85 -1.32 17.42 7.52
CA TYR A 85 -1.08 15.99 7.34
C TYR A 85 -1.46 15.60 5.92
N THR A 86 -0.51 15.18 5.12
CA THR A 86 -0.74 14.93 3.69
C THR A 86 -0.15 13.62 3.20
N ALA A 87 -0.90 12.96 2.33
CA ALA A 87 -0.47 11.71 1.69
C ALA A 87 0.93 11.87 1.08
N ALA A 88 1.79 10.87 1.29
CA ALA A 88 3.21 10.86 0.90
C ALA A 88 3.45 11.11 -0.61
N SER A 89 2.47 10.81 -1.47
CA SER A 89 2.52 11.10 -2.91
C SER A 89 2.59 12.59 -3.25
N LEU A 90 2.26 13.49 -2.29
CA LEU A 90 2.44 14.94 -2.46
C LEU A 90 3.85 15.42 -2.06
N THR A 91 4.77 14.54 -1.66
CA THR A 91 6.13 14.92 -1.26
C THR A 91 6.81 15.83 -2.28
N GLY A 92 6.73 15.51 -3.57
CA GLY A 92 7.33 16.32 -4.62
C GLY A 92 6.72 17.72 -4.74
N ALA A 93 5.41 17.86 -4.49
CA ALA A 93 4.69 19.12 -4.64
C ALA A 93 4.72 20.00 -3.38
N SER A 94 5.00 19.42 -2.20
CA SER A 94 4.82 20.08 -0.90
C SER A 94 5.57 21.42 -0.77
N ASN A 95 6.83 21.49 -1.21
CA ASN A 95 7.63 22.71 -1.16
C ASN A 95 7.04 23.81 -2.06
N THR A 96 6.58 23.46 -3.26
CA THR A 96 5.95 24.41 -4.19
C THR A 96 4.62 24.90 -3.66
N ILE A 97 3.82 23.99 -3.10
CA ILE A 97 2.53 24.31 -2.43
C ILE A 97 2.80 25.29 -1.29
N GLY A 98 3.69 24.95 -0.35
CA GLY A 98 3.99 25.80 0.81
C GLY A 98 4.50 27.17 0.41
N SER A 99 5.45 27.25 -0.50
CA SER A 99 6.01 28.52 -0.98
C SER A 99 4.97 29.39 -1.68
N SER A 100 4.10 28.80 -2.48
CA SER A 100 3.03 29.52 -3.20
C SER A 100 1.94 29.98 -2.27
N PHE A 101 1.57 29.16 -1.28
CA PHE A 101 0.63 29.54 -0.23
C PHE A 101 1.18 30.71 0.60
N ASN A 102 2.42 30.61 1.11
CA ASN A 102 3.06 31.68 1.90
C ASN A 102 3.16 32.99 1.13
N LYS A 103 3.34 32.94 -0.20
CA LYS A 103 3.34 34.12 -1.06
C LYS A 103 1.93 34.76 -1.14
N ALA A 104 0.89 33.95 -1.19
CA ALA A 104 -0.49 34.42 -1.23
C ALA A 104 -0.99 34.88 0.16
N TYR A 105 -0.51 34.25 1.23
CA TYR A 105 -0.88 34.50 2.62
C TYR A 105 0.38 34.72 3.48
N PRO A 106 1.04 35.90 3.40
CA PRO A 106 2.37 36.12 4.00
C PRO A 106 2.43 36.02 5.52
N SER A 107 1.28 36.11 6.18
CA SER A 107 1.18 35.99 7.66
C SER A 107 1.12 34.53 8.15
N THR A 108 1.00 33.54 7.23
CA THR A 108 0.82 32.13 7.60
C THR A 108 1.84 31.25 6.91
N THR A 109 2.55 30.44 7.68
CA THR A 109 3.44 29.41 7.16
C THR A 109 2.76 28.05 7.16
N VAL A 110 3.30 27.09 6.38
CA VAL A 110 2.79 25.72 6.31
C VAL A 110 3.90 24.73 6.65
N SER A 111 3.60 23.82 7.56
CA SER A 111 4.42 22.66 7.86
C SER A 111 3.69 21.39 7.40
N PHE A 112 4.38 20.52 6.67
CA PHE A 112 3.81 19.27 6.18
C PHE A 112 4.30 18.07 6.99
N ASP A 113 3.38 17.18 7.36
CA ASP A 113 3.67 15.81 7.74
C ASP A 113 3.28 14.89 6.57
N LEU A 114 4.28 14.32 5.93
CA LEU A 114 4.16 13.52 4.70
C LEU A 114 4.34 12.04 5.02
N ASP A 115 3.25 11.29 5.00
CA ASP A 115 3.27 9.85 5.29
C ASP A 115 2.15 9.10 4.55
N GLY A 116 2.13 7.78 4.65
CA GLY A 116 0.99 6.99 4.20
C GLY A 116 -0.30 7.46 4.89
N THR A 117 -1.37 7.61 4.13
CA THR A 117 -2.66 8.10 4.66
C THR A 117 -3.15 7.31 5.88
N GLN A 118 -2.91 5.98 5.92
CA GLN A 118 -3.25 5.11 7.04
C GLN A 118 -2.50 5.50 8.33
N ALA A 119 -1.23 5.89 8.22
CA ALA A 119 -0.41 6.30 9.36
C ALA A 119 -0.87 7.66 9.88
N LEU A 120 -1.13 8.63 8.97
CA LEU A 120 -1.65 9.94 9.33
C LEU A 120 -3.04 9.85 10.00
N LYS A 121 -3.93 8.99 9.47
CA LYS A 121 -5.22 8.69 10.11
C LYS A 121 -5.01 8.23 11.55
N THR A 122 -4.15 7.24 11.76
CA THR A 122 -3.85 6.70 13.09
C THR A 122 -3.29 7.77 14.04
N GLN A 123 -2.46 8.68 13.54
CA GLN A 123 -1.96 9.80 14.33
C GLN A 123 -3.08 10.74 14.77
N ILE A 124 -4.02 11.09 13.86
CA ILE A 124 -5.20 11.92 14.18
C ILE A 124 -6.04 11.23 15.26
N GLU A 125 -6.32 9.94 15.13
CA GLU A 125 -7.08 9.15 16.11
C GLU A 125 -6.39 9.08 17.47
N ASN A 126 -5.06 9.10 17.50
CA ASN A 126 -4.26 9.16 18.74
C ASN A 126 -4.09 10.58 19.29
N GLY A 127 -4.78 11.57 18.73
CA GLY A 127 -4.79 12.95 19.21
C GLY A 127 -3.60 13.80 18.78
N ALA A 128 -2.84 13.39 17.77
CA ALA A 128 -1.79 14.23 17.19
C ALA A 128 -2.40 15.48 16.53
N TYR A 129 -1.74 16.62 16.70
CA TYR A 129 -2.23 17.89 16.20
C TYR A 129 -1.99 18.06 14.70
N ALA A 130 -3.04 18.43 13.97
CA ALA A 130 -2.97 18.95 12.61
C ALA A 130 -4.12 19.93 12.36
N ASP A 131 -3.96 20.82 11.38
CA ASP A 131 -4.96 21.78 10.95
C ASP A 131 -5.74 21.27 9.72
N ASN A 132 -5.03 20.70 8.76
CA ASN A 132 -5.63 20.10 7.56
C ASN A 132 -5.19 18.62 7.39
N PHE A 133 -6.02 17.86 6.71
CA PHE A 133 -5.75 16.50 6.29
C PHE A 133 -5.97 16.35 4.79
N ILE A 134 -4.94 15.93 4.05
CA ILE A 134 -5.00 15.55 2.64
C ILE A 134 -4.81 14.06 2.52
N SER A 135 -5.83 13.37 2.08
CA SER A 135 -5.92 11.91 2.03
C SER A 135 -5.88 11.41 0.59
N ALA A 136 -5.12 10.34 0.36
CA ALA A 136 -5.20 9.53 -0.86
C ALA A 136 -6.22 8.37 -0.71
N SER A 137 -7.20 8.48 0.18
CA SER A 137 -8.20 7.43 0.39
C SER A 137 -9.53 7.98 0.89
N ASN A 138 -10.55 7.88 0.05
CA ASN A 138 -11.91 8.21 0.44
C ASN A 138 -12.40 7.37 1.63
N SER A 139 -11.96 6.11 1.74
CA SER A 139 -12.34 5.24 2.85
C SER A 139 -11.84 5.78 4.18
N TYR A 140 -10.56 6.18 4.27
CA TYR A 140 -9.99 6.75 5.49
C TYR A 140 -10.58 8.12 5.82
N THR A 141 -10.81 8.95 4.79
CA THR A 141 -11.50 10.23 4.97
C THR A 141 -12.91 10.04 5.51
N ASN A 142 -13.68 9.12 4.93
CA ASN A 142 -15.04 8.84 5.38
C ASN A 142 -15.08 8.30 6.81
N THR A 143 -14.11 7.47 7.20
CA THR A 143 -13.99 6.99 8.59
C THR A 143 -13.82 8.16 9.53
N LEU A 144 -12.80 9.02 9.33
CA LEU A 144 -12.55 10.19 10.18
C LEU A 144 -13.73 11.18 10.18
N ASN A 145 -14.41 11.36 9.04
CA ASN A 145 -15.59 12.21 8.95
C ASN A 145 -16.76 11.69 9.78
N ASN A 146 -17.02 10.39 9.71
CA ASN A 146 -18.09 9.73 10.48
C ASN A 146 -17.79 9.75 12.00
N GLU A 147 -16.51 9.71 12.37
CA GLU A 147 -16.04 9.84 13.74
C GLU A 147 -16.01 11.31 14.23
N GLY A 148 -16.31 12.26 13.36
CA GLY A 148 -16.46 13.69 13.71
C GLY A 148 -15.15 14.45 13.87
N TYR A 149 -14.07 14.01 13.23
CA TYR A 149 -12.77 14.69 13.27
C TYR A 149 -12.71 15.95 12.42
N PHE A 150 -13.58 16.10 11.42
CA PHE A 150 -13.55 17.25 10.51
C PHE A 150 -14.59 18.30 10.83
N VAL A 151 -14.30 19.54 10.44
CA VAL A 151 -15.29 20.61 10.42
C VAL A 151 -16.40 20.24 9.42
N ALA A 152 -17.65 20.40 9.81
CA ALA A 152 -18.78 20.04 8.96
C ALA A 152 -18.71 20.75 7.60
N GLY A 153 -18.79 19.99 6.52
CA GLY A 153 -18.75 20.49 5.14
C GLY A 153 -17.36 20.82 4.59
N SER A 154 -16.27 20.62 5.36
CA SER A 154 -14.90 20.88 4.89
C SER A 154 -14.29 19.74 4.06
N VAL A 155 -14.90 18.56 4.03
CA VAL A 155 -14.38 17.47 3.20
C VAL A 155 -14.67 17.77 1.73
N GLN A 156 -13.61 18.02 0.95
CA GLN A 156 -13.72 18.36 -0.48
C GLN A 156 -12.87 17.40 -1.33
N PRO A 157 -13.32 17.04 -2.54
CA PRO A 157 -12.46 16.40 -3.52
C PRO A 157 -11.34 17.37 -3.93
N LEU A 158 -10.11 16.89 -3.98
CA LEU A 158 -8.92 17.73 -4.25
C LEU A 158 -8.28 17.45 -5.59
N ALA A 159 -8.04 16.17 -5.89
CA ALA A 159 -7.31 15.75 -7.08
C ALA A 159 -7.56 14.27 -7.38
N THR A 160 -7.10 13.82 -8.54
CA THR A 160 -7.04 12.41 -8.90
C THR A 160 -5.64 12.00 -9.35
N ASN A 161 -5.34 10.71 -9.31
CA ASN A 161 -4.07 10.14 -9.73
C ASN A 161 -4.27 8.71 -10.27
N TYR A 162 -3.29 8.21 -11.02
CA TYR A 162 -3.27 6.86 -11.56
C TYR A 162 -2.02 6.10 -11.14
N ILE A 163 -2.10 4.78 -11.10
CA ILE A 163 -0.93 3.91 -10.89
C ILE A 163 -0.15 3.79 -12.19
N ILE A 164 1.17 3.82 -12.06
CA ILE A 164 2.14 3.44 -13.10
C ILE A 164 3.16 2.47 -12.51
N VAL A 165 3.93 1.85 -13.39
CA VAL A 165 5.10 1.08 -12.98
C VAL A 165 6.36 1.88 -13.30
N ILE A 166 7.23 2.06 -12.30
CA ILE A 166 8.56 2.65 -12.47
C ILE A 166 9.62 1.56 -12.50
N LEU A 167 10.64 1.77 -13.31
CA LEU A 167 11.81 0.90 -13.48
C LEU A 167 13.08 1.72 -13.26
N PRO A 168 14.18 1.14 -12.77
CA PRO A 168 15.46 1.82 -12.75
C PRO A 168 15.93 2.15 -14.17
N PRO A 169 16.67 3.23 -14.41
CA PRO A 169 17.10 3.64 -15.76
C PRO A 169 17.89 2.56 -16.49
N ALA A 170 18.70 1.79 -15.75
CA ALA A 170 19.49 0.71 -16.32
C ALA A 170 18.66 -0.48 -16.81
N ASN A 171 17.46 -0.67 -16.23
CA ASN A 171 16.52 -1.75 -16.58
C ASN A 171 17.20 -3.09 -16.86
N THR A 172 18.03 -3.56 -15.94
CA THR A 172 18.85 -4.77 -16.10
C THR A 172 18.01 -6.05 -16.27
N ALA A 173 16.79 -6.05 -15.75
CA ALA A 173 15.83 -7.13 -15.93
C ALA A 173 15.15 -7.14 -17.32
N ASN A 174 15.47 -6.16 -18.18
CA ASN A 174 14.92 -6.01 -19.52
C ASN A 174 13.38 -6.11 -19.55
N ILE A 175 12.74 -5.30 -18.70
CA ILE A 175 11.29 -5.17 -18.61
C ILE A 175 10.84 -4.13 -19.65
N GLN A 176 10.12 -4.54 -20.68
CA GLN A 176 9.67 -3.68 -21.79
C GLN A 176 8.15 -3.49 -21.80
N SER A 177 7.43 -4.33 -21.08
CA SER A 177 5.96 -4.33 -21.02
C SER A 177 5.47 -4.80 -19.66
N LEU A 178 4.18 -4.57 -19.37
CA LEU A 178 3.54 -5.08 -18.15
C LEU A 178 3.57 -6.62 -18.08
N ALA A 179 3.58 -7.31 -19.24
CA ALA A 179 3.68 -8.76 -19.27
C ALA A 179 5.01 -9.27 -18.70
N ASP A 180 6.07 -8.49 -18.80
CA ASP A 180 7.40 -8.84 -18.33
C ASP A 180 7.54 -8.84 -16.80
N LEU A 181 6.61 -8.21 -16.09
CA LEU A 181 6.58 -8.24 -14.62
C LEU A 181 6.39 -9.66 -14.06
N ALA A 182 5.84 -10.58 -14.86
CA ALA A 182 5.66 -11.98 -14.50
C ALA A 182 6.87 -12.88 -14.84
N LYS A 183 7.95 -12.35 -15.42
CA LYS A 183 9.15 -13.13 -15.71
C LYS A 183 9.79 -13.66 -14.42
N PRO A 184 10.26 -14.91 -14.40
CA PRO A 184 10.98 -15.44 -13.24
C PRO A 184 12.21 -14.60 -12.88
N GLY A 185 12.37 -14.31 -11.59
CA GLY A 185 13.53 -13.57 -11.07
C GLY A 185 13.38 -12.04 -11.09
N VAL A 186 12.35 -11.48 -11.68
CA VAL A 186 11.99 -10.06 -11.54
C VAL A 186 11.68 -9.77 -10.09
N LYS A 187 12.21 -8.66 -9.56
CA LYS A 187 11.96 -8.20 -8.19
C LYS A 187 11.08 -6.95 -8.23
N ILE A 188 9.97 -6.99 -7.52
CA ILE A 188 8.98 -5.91 -7.50
C ILE A 188 8.86 -5.38 -6.07
N ALA A 189 8.79 -4.05 -5.93
CA ALA A 189 8.36 -3.38 -4.71
C ALA A 189 6.91 -2.87 -4.87
N MET A 190 6.12 -3.02 -3.84
CA MET A 190 4.78 -2.46 -3.74
C MET A 190 4.58 -1.81 -2.37
N GLU A 191 3.55 -1.01 -2.22
CA GLU A 191 3.08 -0.64 -0.88
C GLU A 191 2.25 -1.77 -0.26
N GLN A 192 2.20 -1.77 1.08
CA GLN A 192 1.32 -2.66 1.84
C GLN A 192 -0.15 -2.42 1.47
N LYS A 193 -0.97 -3.45 1.57
CA LYS A 193 -2.40 -3.37 1.23
C LYS A 193 -3.16 -2.27 1.99
N ALA A 194 -2.76 -1.94 3.21
CA ALA A 194 -3.38 -0.88 3.98
C ALA A 194 -3.04 0.52 3.47
N VAL A 195 -1.97 0.66 2.68
CA VAL A 195 -1.57 1.95 2.09
C VAL A 195 -2.38 2.18 0.81
N PRO A 196 -2.83 3.42 0.54
CA PRO A 196 -3.69 3.70 -0.61
C PRO A 196 -3.13 3.23 -1.96
N ALA A 197 -1.85 3.47 -2.26
CA ALA A 197 -1.25 3.01 -3.51
C ALA A 197 -1.09 1.49 -3.55
N GLY A 198 -0.92 0.82 -2.40
CA GLY A 198 -0.95 -0.64 -2.31
C GLY A 198 -2.31 -1.22 -2.67
N THR A 199 -3.40 -0.64 -2.12
CA THR A 199 -4.77 -1.01 -2.50
C THR A 199 -5.02 -0.78 -3.99
N ALA A 200 -4.64 0.40 -4.52
CA ALA A 200 -4.81 0.75 -5.92
C ALA A 200 -4.01 -0.18 -6.85
N SER A 201 -2.76 -0.50 -6.50
CA SER A 201 -1.92 -1.43 -7.27
C SER A 201 -2.48 -2.84 -7.33
N LEU A 202 -3.03 -3.35 -6.22
CA LEU A 202 -3.71 -4.65 -6.21
C LEU A 202 -4.95 -4.64 -7.11
N ALA A 203 -5.73 -3.55 -7.11
CA ALA A 203 -6.88 -3.41 -8.00
C ALA A 203 -6.45 -3.38 -9.47
N VAL A 204 -5.38 -2.65 -9.80
CA VAL A 204 -4.79 -2.62 -11.15
C VAL A 204 -4.35 -4.01 -11.62
N ILE A 205 -3.64 -4.75 -10.76
CA ILE A 205 -3.20 -6.12 -11.09
C ILE A 205 -4.42 -7.03 -11.36
N ALA A 206 -5.48 -6.90 -10.56
CA ALA A 206 -6.70 -7.66 -10.76
C ALA A 206 -7.43 -7.28 -12.07
N ASN A 207 -7.52 -5.98 -12.39
CA ASN A 207 -8.11 -5.50 -13.64
C ASN A 207 -7.32 -6.00 -14.87
N LEU A 208 -5.98 -5.85 -14.82
CA LEU A 208 -5.10 -6.37 -15.89
C LEU A 208 -5.23 -7.88 -16.08
N ALA A 209 -5.40 -8.65 -15.00
CA ALA A 209 -5.60 -10.08 -15.06
C ALA A 209 -6.90 -10.46 -15.76
N ASN A 210 -7.96 -9.68 -15.54
CA ASN A 210 -9.30 -9.96 -16.09
C ASN A 210 -9.43 -9.50 -17.55
N ASP A 211 -8.88 -8.32 -17.89
CA ASP A 211 -9.23 -7.62 -19.10
C ASP A 211 -8.14 -7.65 -20.18
N THR A 212 -6.87 -7.68 -19.81
CA THR A 212 -5.75 -7.46 -20.74
C THR A 212 -4.72 -8.58 -20.73
N LEU A 213 -4.41 -9.15 -19.57
CA LEU A 213 -3.40 -10.20 -19.39
C LEU A 213 -4.06 -11.52 -18.97
N SER A 214 -3.65 -12.12 -17.85
CA SER A 214 -4.28 -13.36 -17.37
C SER A 214 -4.11 -13.51 -15.85
N GLN A 215 -4.92 -14.38 -15.25
CA GLN A 215 -4.76 -14.72 -13.84
C GLN A 215 -3.39 -15.38 -13.54
N SER A 216 -2.84 -16.14 -14.46
CA SER A 216 -1.49 -16.72 -14.32
C SER A 216 -0.41 -15.63 -14.30
N TRP A 217 -0.56 -14.59 -15.12
CA TRP A 217 0.29 -13.41 -15.06
C TRP A 217 0.20 -12.69 -13.70
N ALA A 218 -1.00 -12.44 -13.22
CA ALA A 218 -1.18 -11.79 -11.91
C ALA A 218 -0.53 -12.59 -10.78
N ASN A 219 -0.73 -13.92 -10.75
CA ASN A 219 -0.13 -14.79 -9.75
C ASN A 219 1.41 -14.77 -9.82
N ALA A 220 1.99 -14.82 -11.02
CA ALA A 220 3.44 -14.74 -11.22
C ALA A 220 3.99 -13.36 -10.82
N THR A 221 3.31 -12.26 -11.21
CA THR A 221 3.67 -10.89 -10.82
C THR A 221 3.63 -10.72 -9.31
N MET A 222 2.60 -11.21 -8.64
CA MET A 222 2.51 -11.16 -7.17
C MET A 222 3.57 -12.02 -6.48
N SER A 223 3.98 -13.14 -7.08
CA SER A 223 5.09 -13.97 -6.58
C SER A 223 6.45 -13.28 -6.71
N ASN A 224 6.57 -12.31 -7.61
CA ASN A 224 7.77 -11.50 -7.81
C ASN A 224 7.85 -10.29 -6.85
N VAL A 225 6.81 -10.03 -6.06
CA VAL A 225 6.85 -8.95 -5.05
C VAL A 225 7.72 -9.38 -3.87
N VAL A 226 8.89 -8.76 -3.75
CA VAL A 226 9.90 -9.11 -2.73
C VAL A 226 9.82 -8.21 -1.49
N THR A 227 9.13 -7.08 -1.58
CA THR A 227 9.02 -6.14 -0.46
C THR A 227 7.72 -5.34 -0.52
N TYR A 228 7.18 -5.03 0.66
CA TYR A 228 5.99 -4.21 0.86
C TYR A 228 6.32 -3.04 1.76
N GLU A 229 6.22 -1.82 1.23
CA GLU A 229 6.60 -0.58 1.90
C GLU A 229 5.39 0.10 2.58
N THR A 230 5.68 0.97 3.51
CA THR A 230 4.66 1.73 4.25
C THR A 230 4.33 3.07 3.62
N SER A 231 5.11 3.50 2.63
CA SER A 231 4.92 4.76 1.91
C SER A 231 5.47 4.68 0.48
N GLU A 232 4.92 5.50 -0.39
CA GLU A 232 5.27 5.55 -1.81
C GLU A 232 6.73 5.98 -2.06
N PRO A 233 7.29 7.00 -1.36
CA PRO A 233 8.70 7.33 -1.50
C PRO A 233 9.65 6.18 -1.18
N ALA A 234 9.27 5.26 -0.29
CA ALA A 234 10.09 4.08 0.03
C ALA A 234 10.14 3.09 -1.14
N VAL A 235 9.00 2.85 -1.84
CA VAL A 235 8.97 2.06 -3.09
C VAL A 235 9.86 2.71 -4.14
N ALA A 236 9.70 4.02 -4.36
CA ALA A 236 10.44 4.79 -5.35
C ALA A 236 11.95 4.78 -5.09
N ALA A 237 12.38 4.90 -3.84
CA ALA A 237 13.78 4.83 -3.45
C ALA A 237 14.41 3.47 -3.78
N LYS A 238 13.72 2.35 -3.50
CA LYS A 238 14.22 1.02 -3.82
C LYS A 238 14.43 0.81 -5.32
N VAL A 239 13.54 1.35 -6.14
CA VAL A 239 13.70 1.33 -7.60
C VAL A 239 14.87 2.21 -8.03
N ALA A 240 14.99 3.44 -7.52
CA ALA A 240 16.08 4.34 -7.86
C ALA A 240 17.46 3.77 -7.50
N LEU A 241 17.55 3.05 -6.38
CA LEU A 241 18.78 2.38 -5.93
C LEU A 241 19.08 1.06 -6.67
N GLY A 242 18.15 0.56 -7.51
CA GLY A 242 18.29 -0.72 -8.19
C GLY A 242 18.19 -1.93 -7.26
N GLU A 243 17.62 -1.77 -6.07
CA GLU A 243 17.36 -2.90 -5.13
C GLU A 243 16.26 -3.83 -5.67
N VAL A 244 15.36 -3.26 -6.47
CA VAL A 244 14.30 -3.96 -7.20
C VAL A 244 14.25 -3.53 -8.66
N ASP A 245 13.64 -4.35 -9.49
CA ASP A 245 13.57 -4.14 -10.95
C ASP A 245 12.35 -3.32 -11.37
N ALA A 246 11.32 -3.27 -10.52
CA ALA A 246 10.09 -2.53 -10.76
C ALA A 246 9.42 -2.10 -9.46
N GLY A 247 8.63 -1.02 -9.54
CA GLY A 247 7.78 -0.57 -8.44
C GLY A 247 6.45 -0.03 -8.94
N PHE A 248 5.37 -0.33 -8.23
CA PHE A 248 4.06 0.27 -8.48
C PHE A 248 3.93 1.54 -7.64
N VAL A 249 3.72 2.67 -8.29
CA VAL A 249 3.59 3.99 -7.66
C VAL A 249 2.53 4.83 -8.36
N TYR A 250 2.14 5.96 -7.79
CA TYR A 250 1.33 6.94 -8.53
C TYR A 250 2.15 7.69 -9.58
N GLN A 251 1.48 8.15 -10.64
CA GLN A 251 2.10 8.96 -11.70
C GLN A 251 2.82 10.19 -11.13
N SER A 252 2.28 10.82 -10.10
CA SER A 252 2.88 11.97 -9.44
C SER A 252 4.30 11.72 -8.94
N THR A 253 4.60 10.52 -8.46
CA THR A 253 5.95 10.15 -7.97
C THR A 253 6.99 10.21 -9.09
N ALA A 254 6.67 9.66 -10.26
CA ALA A 254 7.60 9.73 -11.40
C ALA A 254 7.68 11.14 -11.99
N THR A 255 6.56 11.89 -12.01
CA THR A 255 6.53 13.26 -12.52
C THR A 255 7.33 14.21 -11.63
N ALA A 256 7.33 14.00 -10.31
CA ALA A 256 8.08 14.81 -9.35
C ALA A 256 9.58 14.50 -9.34
N ALA A 257 9.99 13.34 -9.84
CA ALA A 257 11.37 12.92 -9.84
C ALA A 257 12.20 13.69 -10.90
N PRO A 258 13.51 13.92 -10.68
CA PRO A 258 14.40 14.45 -11.70
C PRO A 258 14.35 13.61 -12.98
N SER A 259 14.48 14.27 -14.13
CA SER A 259 14.50 13.57 -15.42
C SER A 259 15.56 12.48 -15.45
N GLY A 260 15.20 11.29 -15.94
CA GLY A 260 16.08 10.13 -16.03
C GLY A 260 16.21 9.30 -14.75
N THR A 261 15.50 9.66 -13.66
CA THR A 261 15.48 8.84 -12.44
C THR A 261 14.80 7.49 -12.67
N TYR A 262 13.76 7.46 -13.50
CA TYR A 262 13.00 6.26 -13.81
C TYR A 262 12.71 6.13 -15.29
N THR A 263 12.58 4.89 -15.76
CA THR A 263 11.79 4.54 -16.93
C THR A 263 10.41 4.13 -16.45
N THR A 264 9.36 4.43 -17.22
CA THR A 264 7.98 4.18 -16.79
C THR A 264 7.25 3.25 -17.75
N LEU A 265 6.40 2.37 -17.23
CA LEU A 265 5.41 1.63 -18.01
C LEU A 265 4.02 2.16 -17.64
N THR A 266 3.32 2.60 -18.66
CA THR A 266 1.94 3.08 -18.54
C THR A 266 0.98 1.90 -18.44
N ILE A 267 0.00 2.00 -17.55
CA ILE A 267 -1.11 1.04 -17.45
C ILE A 267 -2.26 1.58 -18.27
N PRO A 268 -2.90 0.76 -19.15
CA PRO A 268 -4.07 1.20 -19.90
C PRO A 268 -5.14 1.78 -18.96
N GLN A 269 -5.73 2.89 -19.32
CA GLN A 269 -6.69 3.60 -18.46
C GLN A 269 -7.87 2.72 -18.03
N LYS A 270 -8.36 1.84 -18.93
CA LYS A 270 -9.45 0.91 -18.63
C LYS A 270 -9.12 -0.11 -17.54
N ASP A 271 -7.83 -0.43 -17.36
CA ASP A 271 -7.31 -1.40 -16.40
C ASP A 271 -6.75 -0.69 -15.15
N ASN A 272 -6.63 0.65 -15.19
CA ASN A 272 -6.05 1.42 -14.11
C ASN A 272 -7.06 1.65 -12.97
N TYR A 273 -6.57 2.18 -11.87
CA TYR A 273 -7.37 2.60 -10.72
C TYR A 273 -7.30 4.12 -10.58
N LEU A 274 -8.46 4.79 -10.68
CA LEU A 274 -8.54 6.23 -10.44
C LEU A 274 -8.56 6.48 -8.93
N GLN A 275 -7.43 6.94 -8.42
CA GLN A 275 -7.32 7.35 -7.03
C GLN A 275 -7.83 8.76 -6.85
N THR A 276 -8.80 8.95 -5.97
CA THR A 276 -9.31 10.28 -5.59
C THR A 276 -8.65 10.72 -4.29
N TYR A 277 -8.20 11.97 -4.28
CA TYR A 277 -7.69 12.67 -3.11
C TYR A 277 -8.74 13.61 -2.55
N THR A 278 -8.76 13.74 -1.24
CA THR A 278 -9.61 14.68 -0.53
C THR A 278 -8.77 15.59 0.36
N ILE A 279 -9.29 16.79 0.62
CA ILE A 279 -8.76 17.71 1.62
C ILE A 279 -9.86 17.99 2.64
N ALA A 280 -9.50 18.23 3.90
CA ALA A 280 -10.44 18.59 4.95
C ALA A 280 -9.75 19.43 6.03
N VAL A 281 -10.54 20.28 6.72
CA VAL A 281 -10.13 21.01 7.93
C VAL A 281 -10.43 20.16 9.15
N LEU A 282 -9.43 19.95 10.03
CA LEU A 282 -9.61 19.22 11.28
C LEU A 282 -10.34 20.08 12.32
N LYS A 283 -11.33 19.49 12.98
CA LYS A 283 -12.11 20.16 14.04
C LYS A 283 -11.25 20.56 15.24
N GLY A 284 -10.17 19.81 15.49
CA GLY A 284 -9.19 20.10 16.54
C GLY A 284 -8.21 21.23 16.22
N SER A 285 -8.24 21.78 14.99
CA SER A 285 -7.41 22.90 14.58
C SER A 285 -7.60 24.11 15.52
N LYS A 286 -6.50 24.73 15.91
CA LYS A 286 -6.50 26.02 16.62
C LYS A 286 -6.45 27.21 15.66
N ASN A 287 -6.23 26.95 14.36
CA ASN A 287 -6.08 27.92 13.28
C ASN A 287 -7.14 27.70 12.19
N GLN A 288 -8.40 27.47 12.56
CA GLN A 288 -9.44 27.05 11.60
C GLN A 288 -9.60 28.01 10.42
N ALA A 289 -9.44 29.33 10.63
CA ALA A 289 -9.51 30.31 9.55
C ALA A 289 -8.37 30.12 8.53
N ALA A 290 -7.13 30.01 9.00
CA ALA A 290 -5.96 29.79 8.15
C ALA A 290 -5.99 28.40 7.49
N ALA A 291 -6.51 27.38 8.18
CA ALA A 291 -6.72 26.05 7.62
C ALA A 291 -7.76 26.06 6.48
N ALA A 292 -8.84 26.85 6.63
CA ALA A 292 -9.82 27.04 5.57
C ALA A 292 -9.24 27.84 4.38
N GLU A 293 -8.40 28.85 4.63
CA GLU A 293 -7.67 29.57 3.57
C GLU A 293 -6.74 28.64 2.79
N PHE A 294 -6.04 27.71 3.48
CA PHE A 294 -5.21 26.72 2.82
C PHE A 294 -6.04 25.74 1.97
N GLU A 295 -7.18 25.28 2.48
CA GLU A 295 -8.10 24.44 1.72
C GLU A 295 -8.59 25.18 0.45
N GLN A 296 -9.02 26.43 0.58
CA GLN A 296 -9.45 27.24 -0.56
C GLN A 296 -8.32 27.48 -1.56
N PHE A 297 -7.10 27.73 -1.08
CA PHE A 297 -5.91 27.84 -1.94
C PHE A 297 -5.68 26.57 -2.74
N MET A 298 -5.72 25.40 -2.09
CA MET A 298 -5.52 24.11 -2.76
C MET A 298 -6.60 23.82 -3.81
N LEU A 299 -7.84 24.26 -3.58
CA LEU A 299 -8.97 24.11 -4.50
C LEU A 299 -9.00 25.19 -5.59
N SER A 300 -8.23 26.27 -5.44
CA SER A 300 -8.14 27.36 -6.43
C SER A 300 -7.40 26.92 -7.69
N SER A 301 -7.52 27.73 -8.76
CA SER A 301 -6.75 27.51 -9.99
C SER A 301 -5.23 27.48 -9.75
N ALA A 302 -4.72 28.25 -8.79
CA ALA A 302 -3.29 28.26 -8.45
C ALA A 302 -2.86 26.94 -7.81
N GLY A 303 -3.61 26.44 -6.84
CA GLY A 303 -3.34 25.13 -6.22
C GLY A 303 -3.46 23.98 -7.21
N GLN A 304 -4.49 24.00 -8.04
CA GLN A 304 -4.73 22.96 -9.06
C GLN A 304 -3.65 22.97 -10.15
N GLN A 305 -3.13 24.13 -10.56
CA GLN A 305 -1.99 24.22 -11.49
C GLN A 305 -0.72 23.61 -10.88
N ILE A 306 -0.46 23.84 -9.58
CA ILE A 306 0.68 23.21 -8.91
C ILE A 306 0.49 21.68 -8.91
N LEU A 307 -0.66 21.19 -8.52
CA LEU A 307 -0.93 19.74 -8.52
C LEU A 307 -0.75 19.14 -9.92
N ALA A 308 -1.22 19.81 -10.97
CA ALA A 308 -1.05 19.36 -12.35
C ALA A 308 0.43 19.28 -12.78
N GLN A 309 1.27 20.23 -12.36
CA GLN A 309 2.72 20.21 -12.63
C GLN A 309 3.40 18.96 -12.04
N TYR A 310 2.84 18.39 -10.98
CA TYR A 310 3.34 17.19 -10.33
C TYR A 310 2.55 15.93 -10.69
N GLY A 311 1.81 15.93 -11.81
CA GLY A 311 1.17 14.74 -12.38
C GLY A 311 -0.17 14.34 -11.76
N PHE A 312 -0.76 15.20 -10.94
CA PHE A 312 -2.13 15.05 -10.51
C PHE A 312 -3.10 15.62 -11.54
N SER A 313 -4.31 15.11 -11.58
CA SER A 313 -5.42 15.67 -12.37
C SER A 313 -6.48 16.28 -11.46
N ALA A 314 -7.27 17.20 -11.97
CA ALA A 314 -8.43 17.73 -11.26
C ALA A 314 -9.41 16.60 -10.89
N PRO A 315 -10.21 16.76 -9.82
CA PRO A 315 -11.18 15.75 -9.37
C PRO A 315 -12.32 15.50 -10.35
#